data_80cfecac0786455ded2cd0181b85b7b0
#
_entry.id   80cfecac0786455ded2cd0181b85b7b0
#
_cell.length_a   1.000
_cell.length_b   1.000
_cell.length_c   1.000
_cell.angle_alpha   90.00
_cell.angle_beta   90.00
_cell.angle_gamma   90.00
#
_symmetry.space_group_name_H-M   'P 1'
#
loop_
_entity.id
_entity.type
_entity.pdbx_description
1 polymer ?
#
loop_
_entity_poly.entity_id
_entity_poly.type
_entity_poly.pdbx_seq_one_letter_code
_entity_poly.pdbx_strand_id
1 'polypeptide(L)' 'MHIVGYLGALAFGLAAIGSGIGVGIIVGKTIESVARQPELQGRLQALMFLGIALTEALCFIAIAVAFIPFTSPA' A
#
# COMPACT_ATOMS: atom_id res chain seq x y z
N MET A 1 8.54 -25.34 9.48
CA MET A 1 7.89 -24.41 8.63
C MET A 1 8.64 -23.12 8.44
N HIS A 2 9.95 -23.24 8.41
CA HIS A 2 10.80 -22.06 8.20
C HIS A 2 10.56 -21.42 6.84
N ILE A 3 10.35 -22.25 5.82
CA ILE A 3 10.12 -21.73 4.46
C ILE A 3 8.85 -20.89 4.41
N VAL A 4 7.78 -21.33 5.06
CA VAL A 4 6.54 -20.59 5.07
C VAL A 4 6.74 -19.25 5.78
N GLY A 5 7.48 -19.23 6.89
CA GLY A 5 7.80 -18.00 7.59
C GLY A 5 8.62 -17.04 6.74
N TYR A 6 9.60 -17.55 6.01
CA TYR A 6 10.41 -16.71 5.13
C TYR A 6 9.60 -16.18 3.96
N LEU A 7 8.72 -16.99 3.39
CA LEU A 7 7.87 -16.54 2.31
C LEU A 7 6.89 -15.47 2.80
N GLY A 8 6.36 -15.61 4.01
CA GLY A 8 5.51 -14.59 4.61
C GLY A 8 6.26 -13.28 4.81
N ALA A 9 7.49 -13.35 5.31
CA ALA A 9 8.31 -12.15 5.49
C ALA A 9 8.63 -11.49 4.16
N LEU A 10 8.91 -12.27 3.12
CA LEU A 10 9.17 -11.75 1.79
C LEU A 10 7.93 -11.06 1.23
N ALA A 11 6.77 -11.69 1.36
CA ALA A 11 5.52 -11.10 0.89
C ALA A 11 5.20 -9.80 1.62
N PHE A 12 5.42 -9.75 2.94
CA PHE A 12 5.26 -8.54 3.72
C PHE A 12 6.18 -7.44 3.22
N GLY A 13 7.45 -7.77 2.99
CA GLY A 13 8.43 -6.81 2.50
C GLY A 13 8.06 -6.25 1.14
N LEU A 14 7.59 -7.10 0.23
CA LEU A 14 7.16 -6.66 -1.10
C LEU A 14 5.91 -5.78 -1.00
N ALA A 15 4.98 -6.12 -0.13
CA ALA A 15 3.80 -5.31 0.09
C ALA A 15 4.18 -3.94 0.66
N ALA A 16 5.13 -3.89 1.58
CA ALA A 16 5.59 -2.64 2.16
C ALA A 16 6.26 -1.76 1.12
N ILE A 17 7.09 -2.34 0.26
CA ILE A 17 7.73 -1.59 -0.83
C ILE A 17 6.68 -1.05 -1.80
N GLY A 18 5.75 -1.89 -2.21
CA GLY A 18 4.68 -1.49 -3.13
C GLY A 18 3.82 -0.39 -2.54
N SER A 19 3.41 -0.54 -1.29
CA SER A 19 2.62 0.47 -0.59
C SER A 19 3.40 1.78 -0.47
N GLY A 20 4.67 1.70 -0.09
CA GLY A 20 5.50 2.90 0.06
C GLY A 20 5.66 3.65 -1.26
N ILE A 21 5.93 2.94 -2.34
CA ILE A 21 6.05 3.55 -3.66
C ILE A 21 4.71 4.14 -4.10
N GLY A 22 3.63 3.38 -3.94
CA GLY A 22 2.30 3.82 -4.34
C GLY A 22 1.87 5.08 -3.59
N VAL A 23 2.00 5.09 -2.27
CA VAL A 23 1.66 6.26 -1.46
C VAL A 23 2.55 7.43 -1.83
N GLY A 24 3.84 7.19 -2.04
CA GLY A 24 4.78 8.23 -2.46
C GLY A 24 4.35 8.90 -3.76
N ILE A 25 3.94 8.12 -4.75
CA ILE A 25 3.46 8.64 -6.02
C ILE A 25 2.18 9.44 -5.82
N ILE A 26 1.23 8.90 -5.06
CA ILE A 26 -0.05 9.58 -4.80
C ILE A 26 0.19 10.93 -4.13
N VAL A 27 0.99 10.95 -3.06
CA VAL A 27 1.27 12.18 -2.33
C VAL A 27 2.04 13.17 -3.19
N GLY A 28 3.06 12.70 -3.91
CA GLY A 28 3.85 13.55 -4.79
C GLY A 28 3.02 14.20 -5.88
N LYS A 29 2.15 13.41 -6.52
CA LYS A 29 1.27 13.94 -7.57
C LYS A 29 0.23 14.89 -7.00
N THR A 30 -0.26 14.65 -5.79
CA THR A 30 -1.20 15.53 -5.14
C THR A 30 -0.55 16.87 -4.84
N ILE A 31 0.65 16.87 -4.30
CA ILE A 31 1.38 18.11 -4.02
C ILE A 31 1.59 18.89 -5.30
N GLU A 32 2.01 18.23 -6.36
CA GLU A 32 2.21 18.87 -7.67
C GLU A 32 0.91 19.48 -8.19
N SER A 33 -0.19 18.75 -8.07
CA SER A 33 -1.48 19.24 -8.55
C SER A 33 -1.99 20.41 -7.74
N VAL A 34 -1.83 20.38 -6.42
CA VAL A 34 -2.22 21.49 -5.56
C VAL A 34 -1.39 22.72 -5.88
N ALA A 35 -0.11 22.55 -6.18
CA ALA A 35 0.74 23.66 -6.56
C ALA A 35 0.27 24.34 -7.84
N ARG A 36 -0.30 23.55 -8.77
CA ARG A 36 -0.82 24.10 -10.03
C ARG A 36 -2.22 24.69 -9.88
N GLN A 37 -3.04 24.10 -9.05
CA GLN A 37 -4.44 24.49 -8.87
C GLN A 37 -4.78 24.53 -7.39
N PRO A 38 -4.29 25.55 -6.67
CA PRO A 38 -4.52 25.62 -5.21
C PRO A 38 -5.99 25.65 -4.83
N GLU A 39 -6.84 26.15 -5.70
CA GLU A 39 -8.28 26.24 -5.44
C GLU A 39 -8.94 24.86 -5.35
N LEU A 40 -8.30 23.81 -5.84
CA LEU A 40 -8.81 22.45 -5.78
C LEU A 40 -8.22 21.65 -4.62
N GLN A 41 -7.50 22.28 -3.69
CA GLN A 41 -6.78 21.58 -2.65
C GLN A 41 -7.66 20.62 -1.87
N GLY A 42 -8.85 21.06 -1.45
CA GLY A 42 -9.73 20.21 -0.66
C GLY A 42 -10.15 18.95 -1.40
N ARG A 43 -10.51 19.11 -2.68
CA ARG A 43 -10.92 17.98 -3.51
C ARG A 43 -9.75 17.04 -3.78
N LEU A 44 -8.58 17.60 -4.06
CA LEU A 44 -7.39 16.81 -4.35
C LEU A 44 -6.95 16.03 -3.12
N GLN A 45 -7.01 16.63 -1.94
CA GLN A 45 -6.69 15.94 -0.70
C GLN A 45 -7.67 14.80 -0.43
N ALA A 46 -8.96 15.01 -0.68
CA ALA A 46 -9.94 13.94 -0.50
C ALA A 46 -9.64 12.76 -1.42
N LEU A 47 -9.31 13.02 -2.68
CA LEU A 47 -8.95 11.97 -3.62
C LEU A 47 -7.65 11.28 -3.22
N MET A 48 -6.70 12.06 -2.69
CA MET A 48 -5.44 11.50 -2.18
C MET A 48 -5.70 10.51 -1.04
N PHE A 49 -6.52 10.90 -0.06
CA PHE A 49 -6.82 10.02 1.06
C PHE A 49 -7.57 8.78 0.62
N LEU A 50 -8.47 8.90 -0.36
CA LEU A 50 -9.13 7.73 -0.91
C LEU A 50 -8.12 6.79 -1.56
N GLY A 51 -7.20 7.32 -2.35
CA GLY A 51 -6.17 6.51 -3.00
C GLY A 51 -5.26 5.83 -1.99
N ILE A 52 -4.85 6.54 -0.94
CA ILE A 52 -4.04 5.97 0.12
C ILE A 52 -4.81 4.86 0.84
N ALA A 53 -6.07 5.10 1.16
CA ALA A 53 -6.89 4.12 1.85
C ALA A 53 -7.00 2.82 1.04
N LEU A 54 -7.22 2.92 -0.27
CA LEU A 54 -7.29 1.75 -1.14
C LEU A 54 -5.94 1.01 -1.20
N THR A 55 -4.84 1.75 -1.29
CA THR A 55 -3.51 1.17 -1.31
C THR A 55 -3.21 0.43 -0.02
N GLU A 56 -3.53 1.06 1.12
CA GLU A 56 -3.28 0.44 2.42
C GLU A 56 -4.19 -0.76 2.65
N ALA A 57 -5.44 -0.71 2.17
CA ALA A 57 -6.34 -1.85 2.30
C ALA A 57 -5.78 -3.06 1.57
N LEU A 58 -5.26 -2.87 0.35
CA LEU A 58 -4.64 -3.96 -0.40
C LEU A 58 -3.39 -4.48 0.31
N CYS A 59 -2.61 -3.59 0.93
CA CYS A 59 -1.44 -3.96 1.70
C CYS A 59 -1.84 -4.83 2.91
N PHE A 60 -2.88 -4.45 3.64
CA PHE A 60 -3.36 -5.24 4.77
C PHE A 60 -3.87 -6.60 4.33
N ILE A 61 -4.55 -6.68 3.21
CA ILE A 61 -4.99 -7.96 2.66
C ILE A 61 -3.78 -8.82 2.32
N ALA A 62 -2.78 -8.24 1.70
CA ALA A 62 -1.56 -8.96 1.35
C ALA A 62 -0.85 -9.49 2.59
N ILE A 63 -0.78 -8.70 3.66
CA ILE A 63 -0.19 -9.13 4.92
C ILE A 63 -0.97 -10.30 5.51
N ALA A 64 -2.28 -10.18 5.53
CA ALA A 64 -3.12 -11.25 6.06
C ALA A 64 -2.92 -12.54 5.28
N VAL A 65 -2.92 -12.46 3.96
CA VAL A 65 -2.74 -13.60 3.09
C VAL A 65 -1.34 -14.20 3.28
N ALA A 66 -0.34 -13.36 3.47
CA ALA A 66 1.04 -13.83 3.61
C ALA A 66 1.25 -14.73 4.83
N PHE A 67 0.44 -14.55 5.86
CA PHE A 67 0.57 -15.33 7.10
C PHE A 67 -0.46 -16.44 7.25
N ILE A 68 -1.27 -16.66 6.22
CA ILE A 68 -2.17 -17.81 6.22
C ILE A 68 -1.37 -19.03 5.75
N PRO A 69 -1.44 -20.16 6.48
CA PRO A 69 -0.71 -21.35 6.07
C PRO A 69 -1.46 -22.08 4.97
N PHE A 70 -1.29 -21.63 3.75
CA PHE A 70 -1.92 -22.28 2.61
C PHE A 70 -1.39 -23.67 2.36
N THR A 71 -0.12 -23.88 2.66
CA THR A 71 0.45 -25.17 2.42
C THR A 71 0.53 -25.84 3.73
N SER A 72 -0.03 -26.84 3.88
CA SER A 72 0.15 -27.56 5.01
C SER A 72 0.67 -28.75 4.78
N PRO A 73 0.83 -29.30 5.81
CA PRO A 73 1.41 -28.96 7.06
C PRO A 73 2.81 -29.33 6.97
N ALA A 74 3.33 -29.16 5.97
CA ALA A 74 4.65 -29.66 5.72
C ALA A 74 5.68 -29.30 6.71
#